data_b9dbcac7960e07649ed4c63926fa0a22
#
_entry.id   b9dbcac7960e07649ed4c63926fa0a22
#
_cell.length_a   1.000
_cell.length_b   1.000
_cell.length_c   1.000
_cell.angle_alpha   90.00
_cell.angle_beta   90.00
_cell.angle_gamma   90.00
#
_symmetry.space_group_name_H-M   'P 1'
#
loop_
_entity.id
_entity.type
_entity.pdbx_description
1 polymer ?
#
loop_
_entity_poly.entity_id
_entity_poly.type
_entity_poly.pdbx_seq_one_letter_code
_entity_poly.pdbx_strand_id
1 'polypeptide(L)'
;LLPEFANDPIEQKRLLREARVSAMLQHPNTMPTYEVGRDHHGNCYFTMKLVHGYTFREIIDYRERYDVTQLVNIIIQVGHALQYAHTHGVVHRDIKPENILVGPFGEVLLLDWGLAKVRSEEGAPSDIDDMSSESLTEDPTMTGFQKLQGTIAYMSPEQIKKAPDIDGRTDIYSLGVVLYEALTGVKPSLGDTMDKIKASTLNDIPIIPSEISTTPISQV
;
A
#
# COMPACT_ATOMS: atom_id res chain seq x y z
N LEU A 1 -10.23 10.11 -13.44
CA LEU A 1 -11.28 9.12 -13.17
C LEU A 1 -11.76 8.51 -14.48
N LEU A 2 -12.12 7.22 -14.46
CA LEU A 2 -12.81 6.60 -15.58
C LEU A 2 -14.17 7.28 -15.79
N PRO A 3 -14.69 7.39 -17.03
CA PRO A 3 -15.94 8.12 -17.31
C PRO A 3 -17.14 7.64 -16.49
N GLU A 4 -17.22 6.35 -16.18
CA GLU A 4 -18.27 5.74 -15.37
C GLU A 4 -18.28 6.22 -13.91
N PHE A 5 -17.11 6.61 -13.36
CA PHE A 5 -16.94 7.13 -12.00
C PHE A 5 -16.80 8.66 -11.92
N ALA A 6 -16.84 9.34 -13.08
CA ALA A 6 -16.60 10.79 -13.14
C ALA A 6 -17.57 11.60 -12.29
N ASN A 7 -18.81 11.12 -12.15
CA ASN A 7 -19.87 11.77 -11.36
C ASN A 7 -20.08 11.18 -9.97
N ASP A 8 -19.28 10.20 -9.56
CA ASP A 8 -19.36 9.63 -8.23
C ASP A 8 -18.65 10.55 -7.20
N PRO A 9 -19.37 11.12 -6.22
CA PRO A 9 -18.78 12.01 -5.24
C PRO A 9 -17.72 11.32 -4.35
N ILE A 10 -17.85 10.02 -4.12
CA ILE A 10 -16.94 9.23 -3.30
C ILE A 10 -15.61 9.08 -4.05
N GLU A 11 -15.66 8.66 -5.31
CA GLU A 11 -14.48 8.49 -6.13
C GLU A 11 -13.78 9.82 -6.45
N GLN A 12 -14.53 10.92 -6.61
CA GLN A 12 -13.95 12.27 -6.73
C GLN A 12 -13.20 12.67 -5.45
N LYS A 13 -13.77 12.42 -4.27
CA LYS A 13 -13.11 12.72 -2.99
C LYS A 13 -11.85 11.86 -2.81
N ARG A 14 -11.89 10.58 -3.18
CA ARG A 14 -10.71 9.69 -3.14
C ARG A 14 -9.59 10.23 -4.03
N LEU A 15 -9.91 10.56 -5.28
CA LEU A 15 -8.95 11.12 -6.23
C LEU A 15 -8.29 12.39 -5.69
N LEU A 16 -9.09 13.32 -5.17
CA LEU A 16 -8.60 14.59 -4.63
C LEU A 16 -7.76 14.39 -3.37
N ARG A 17 -8.12 13.40 -2.54
CA ARG A 17 -7.34 13.04 -1.35
C ARG A 17 -5.97 12.47 -1.75
N GLU A 18 -5.95 11.48 -2.64
CA GLU A 18 -4.71 10.90 -3.17
C GLU A 18 -3.80 11.98 -3.74
N ALA A 19 -4.35 12.85 -4.59
CA ALA A 19 -3.62 13.94 -5.20
C ALA A 19 -3.04 14.92 -4.17
N ARG A 20 -3.81 15.27 -3.12
CA ARG A 20 -3.34 16.17 -2.05
C ARG A 20 -2.22 15.52 -1.24
N VAL A 21 -2.39 14.27 -0.83
CA VAL A 21 -1.37 13.56 -0.06
C VAL A 21 -0.10 13.40 -0.90
N SER A 22 -0.22 12.98 -2.16
CA SER A 22 0.93 12.86 -3.07
C SER A 22 1.65 14.19 -3.29
N ALA A 23 0.91 15.31 -3.35
CA ALA A 23 1.51 16.64 -3.49
C ALA A 23 2.25 17.12 -2.22
N MET A 24 1.86 16.63 -1.04
CA MET A 24 2.55 16.92 0.23
C MET A 24 3.85 16.13 0.39
N LEU A 25 3.95 14.97 -0.26
CA LEU A 25 5.07 14.03 -0.07
C LEU A 25 6.10 14.21 -1.17
N GLN A 26 7.14 15.00 -0.91
CA GLN A 26 8.26 15.26 -1.82
C GLN A 26 9.46 14.40 -1.43
N HIS A 27 9.46 13.14 -1.88
CA HIS A 27 10.53 12.19 -1.61
C HIS A 27 10.90 11.42 -2.89
N PRO A 28 12.16 11.04 -3.13
CA PRO A 28 12.56 10.31 -4.33
C PRO A 28 11.78 9.02 -4.60
N ASN A 29 11.30 8.37 -3.53
CA ASN A 29 10.56 7.12 -3.60
C ASN A 29 9.04 7.30 -3.47
N THR A 30 8.50 8.52 -3.66
CA THR A 30 7.06 8.79 -3.80
C THR A 30 6.75 9.24 -5.21
N MET A 31 5.53 8.97 -5.70
CA MET A 31 5.11 9.37 -7.04
C MET A 31 4.91 10.89 -7.11
N PRO A 32 5.67 11.63 -7.93
CA PRO A 32 5.50 13.07 -8.08
C PRO A 32 4.16 13.41 -8.75
N THR A 33 3.35 14.23 -8.07
CA THR A 33 2.13 14.83 -8.63
C THR A 33 2.47 16.25 -9.10
N TYR A 34 2.09 16.59 -10.33
CA TYR A 34 2.42 17.87 -10.96
C TYR A 34 1.28 18.88 -10.86
N GLU A 35 0.05 18.43 -11.09
CA GLU A 35 -1.12 19.30 -11.15
C GLU A 35 -2.37 18.56 -10.66
N VAL A 36 -3.25 19.29 -9.99
CA VAL A 36 -4.59 18.83 -9.57
C VAL A 36 -5.59 19.85 -10.06
N GLY A 37 -6.63 19.44 -10.77
CA GLY A 37 -7.59 20.36 -11.35
C GLY A 37 -8.93 19.74 -11.72
N ARG A 38 -9.73 20.55 -12.43
CA ARG A 38 -10.96 20.12 -13.09
C ARG A 38 -10.87 20.48 -14.57
N ASP A 39 -11.32 19.56 -15.43
CA ASP A 39 -11.43 19.82 -16.86
C ASP A 39 -12.62 20.75 -17.18
N HIS A 40 -12.80 21.06 -18.47
CA HIS A 40 -13.88 21.92 -18.94
C HIS A 40 -15.30 21.31 -18.78
N HIS A 41 -15.39 20.01 -18.49
CA HIS A 41 -16.63 19.31 -18.14
C HIS A 41 -16.85 19.23 -16.61
N GLY A 42 -15.91 19.75 -15.80
CA GLY A 42 -15.96 19.69 -14.33
C GLY A 42 -15.40 18.41 -13.71
N ASN A 43 -14.86 17.48 -14.51
CA ASN A 43 -14.29 16.25 -14.02
C ASN A 43 -12.97 16.50 -13.29
N CYS A 44 -12.79 15.88 -12.12
CA CYS A 44 -11.53 15.96 -11.38
C CYS A 44 -10.45 15.17 -12.09
N TYR A 45 -9.25 15.74 -12.17
CA TYR A 45 -8.04 15.07 -12.63
C TYR A 45 -6.83 15.48 -11.80
N PHE A 46 -5.80 14.67 -11.83
CA PHE A 46 -4.44 15.08 -11.48
C PHE A 46 -3.44 14.47 -12.47
N THR A 47 -2.30 15.14 -12.62
CA THR A 47 -1.22 14.68 -13.47
C THR A 47 -0.04 14.26 -12.62
N MET A 48 0.61 13.17 -13.00
CA MET A 48 1.75 12.61 -12.29
C MET A 48 2.85 12.21 -13.27
N LYS A 49 4.03 11.92 -12.75
CA LYS A 49 5.15 11.38 -13.56
C LYS A 49 4.71 10.08 -14.24
N LEU A 50 4.94 9.98 -15.56
CA LEU A 50 4.83 8.71 -16.26
C LEU A 50 6.08 7.88 -15.96
N VAL A 51 5.88 6.72 -15.36
CA VAL A 51 6.97 5.80 -15.02
C VAL A 51 6.73 4.47 -15.72
N HIS A 52 7.80 3.90 -16.28
CA HIS A 52 7.80 2.56 -16.83
C HIS A 52 8.53 1.64 -15.86
N GLY A 53 8.03 0.44 -15.65
CA GLY A 53 8.63 -0.53 -14.74
C GLY A 53 7.70 -1.70 -14.46
N TYR A 54 8.08 -2.49 -13.47
CA TYR A 54 7.31 -3.62 -12.98
C TYR A 54 6.81 -3.33 -11.57
N THR A 55 5.62 -3.79 -11.24
CA THR A 55 5.18 -3.83 -9.86
C THR A 55 6.02 -4.82 -9.07
N PHE A 56 6.15 -4.60 -7.76
CA PHE A 56 6.90 -5.54 -6.94
C PHE A 56 6.19 -6.91 -6.87
N ARG A 57 4.88 -6.95 -7.15
CA ARG A 57 4.14 -8.20 -7.37
C ARG A 57 4.73 -9.00 -8.52
N GLU A 58 4.90 -8.38 -9.68
CA GLU A 58 5.51 -9.03 -10.86
C GLU A 58 6.95 -9.47 -10.57
N ILE A 59 7.70 -8.71 -9.77
CA ILE A 59 9.05 -9.08 -9.35
C ILE A 59 9.02 -10.30 -8.42
N ILE A 60 8.10 -10.35 -7.44
CA ILE A 60 7.94 -11.49 -6.54
C ILE A 60 7.53 -12.76 -7.31
N ASP A 61 6.66 -12.64 -8.30
CA ASP A 61 6.21 -13.77 -9.13
C ASP A 61 7.34 -14.39 -9.97
N TYR A 62 8.41 -13.61 -10.24
CA TYR A 62 9.64 -14.04 -10.93
C TYR A 62 10.88 -13.87 -10.04
N ARG A 63 10.74 -14.01 -8.71
CA ARG A 63 11.78 -13.71 -7.73
C ARG A 63 13.08 -14.49 -7.90
N GLU A 64 13.03 -15.66 -8.55
CA GLU A 64 14.23 -16.45 -8.87
C GLU A 64 15.21 -15.74 -9.80
N ARG A 65 14.80 -14.64 -10.44
CA ARG A 65 15.64 -13.77 -11.29
C ARG A 65 16.34 -12.67 -10.50
N TYR A 66 16.01 -12.52 -9.21
CA TYR A 66 16.53 -11.46 -8.35
C TYR A 66 17.27 -12.07 -7.18
N ASP A 67 18.40 -11.49 -6.81
CA ASP A 67 19.06 -11.88 -5.56
C ASP A 67 18.39 -11.26 -4.33
N VAL A 68 18.67 -11.83 -3.16
CA VAL A 68 18.10 -11.35 -1.89
C VAL A 68 18.43 -9.88 -1.64
N THR A 69 19.64 -9.45 -2.02
CA THR A 69 20.08 -8.06 -1.80
C THR A 69 19.26 -7.08 -2.64
N GLN A 70 18.94 -7.44 -3.89
CA GLN A 70 18.08 -6.64 -4.75
C GLN A 70 16.68 -6.49 -4.15
N LEU A 71 16.07 -7.59 -3.69
CA LEU A 71 14.74 -7.57 -3.06
C LEU A 71 14.74 -6.73 -1.77
N VAL A 72 15.74 -6.90 -0.92
CA VAL A 72 15.88 -6.12 0.33
C VAL A 72 16.11 -4.64 0.03
N ASN A 73 16.90 -4.28 -0.97
CA ASN A 73 17.13 -2.88 -1.35
C ASN A 73 15.85 -2.17 -1.82
N ILE A 74 14.94 -2.87 -2.48
CA ILE A 74 13.61 -2.33 -2.82
C ILE A 74 12.84 -1.99 -1.53
N ILE A 75 12.80 -2.92 -0.58
CA ILE A 75 12.11 -2.73 0.71
C ILE A 75 12.71 -1.57 1.52
N ILE A 76 14.04 -1.43 1.52
CA ILE A 76 14.72 -0.29 2.19
C ILE A 76 14.27 1.04 1.60
N GLN A 77 14.18 1.16 0.27
CA GLN A 77 13.74 2.38 -0.40
C GLN A 77 12.28 2.71 -0.07
N VAL A 78 11.39 1.70 -0.03
CA VAL A 78 10.01 1.88 0.45
C VAL A 78 9.99 2.33 1.91
N GLY A 79 10.84 1.74 2.76
CA GLY A 79 11.00 2.15 4.16
C GLY A 79 11.38 3.62 4.32
N HIS A 80 12.26 4.15 3.46
CA HIS A 80 12.61 5.58 3.46
C HIS A 80 11.41 6.47 3.08
N ALA A 81 10.60 6.07 2.07
CA ALA A 81 9.38 6.79 1.71
C ALA A 81 8.37 6.82 2.87
N LEU A 82 8.18 5.69 3.54
CA LEU A 82 7.29 5.57 4.71
C LEU A 82 7.79 6.42 5.89
N GLN A 83 9.09 6.35 6.20
CA GLN A 83 9.66 7.19 7.25
C GLN A 83 9.43 8.67 6.97
N TYR A 84 9.65 9.12 5.74
CA TYR A 84 9.38 10.49 5.34
C TYR A 84 7.90 10.84 5.51
N ALA A 85 6.97 10.01 5.03
CA ALA A 85 5.54 10.22 5.17
C ALA A 85 5.12 10.28 6.66
N HIS A 86 5.62 9.38 7.50
CA HIS A 86 5.30 9.34 8.93
C HIS A 86 5.78 10.61 9.66
N THR A 87 6.94 11.18 9.30
CA THR A 87 7.40 12.46 9.87
C THR A 87 6.50 13.64 9.48
N HIS A 88 5.74 13.51 8.38
CA HIS A 88 4.72 14.48 7.95
C HIS A 88 3.31 14.11 8.43
N GLY A 89 3.19 13.19 9.38
CA GLY A 89 1.92 12.76 9.94
C GLY A 89 1.04 11.93 9.00
N VAL A 90 1.59 11.42 7.88
CA VAL A 90 0.87 10.63 6.89
C VAL A 90 1.14 9.15 7.09
N VAL A 91 0.09 8.33 7.23
CA VAL A 91 0.12 6.87 7.31
C VAL A 91 -0.52 6.30 6.06
N HIS A 92 0.15 5.41 5.35
CA HIS A 92 -0.27 4.89 4.03
C HIS A 92 -1.46 3.95 4.10
N ARG A 93 -1.41 2.96 4.99
CA ARG A 93 -2.44 1.95 5.32
C ARG A 93 -2.78 0.92 4.25
N ASP A 94 -2.15 0.96 3.07
CA ASP A 94 -2.34 -0.03 1.99
C ASP A 94 -0.99 -0.43 1.35
N ILE A 95 -0.01 -0.79 2.18
CA ILE A 95 1.28 -1.29 1.70
C ILE A 95 1.12 -2.73 1.22
N LYS A 96 1.39 -2.93 -0.07
CA LYS A 96 1.35 -4.23 -0.75
C LYS A 96 2.22 -4.19 -2.01
N PRO A 97 2.63 -5.34 -2.56
CA PRO A 97 3.53 -5.38 -3.72
C PRO A 97 2.98 -4.68 -4.96
N GLU A 98 1.65 -4.64 -5.14
CA GLU A 98 0.99 -3.96 -6.25
C GLU A 98 1.18 -2.43 -6.21
N ASN A 99 1.40 -1.86 -5.00
CA ASN A 99 1.59 -0.43 -4.78
C ASN A 99 3.07 -0.02 -4.74
N ILE A 100 3.98 -0.90 -5.12
CA ILE A 100 5.42 -0.62 -5.24
C ILE A 100 5.83 -0.82 -6.69
N LEU A 101 6.29 0.23 -7.34
CA LEU A 101 6.79 0.21 -8.73
C LEU A 101 8.31 0.26 -8.73
N VAL A 102 8.92 -0.60 -9.54
CA VAL A 102 10.38 -0.66 -9.74
C VAL A 102 10.69 -0.36 -11.20
N GLY A 103 11.38 0.74 -11.42
CA GLY A 103 11.81 1.17 -12.74
C GLY A 103 13.06 0.44 -13.24
N PRO A 104 13.35 0.55 -14.55
CA PRO A 104 14.45 -0.19 -15.19
C PRO A 104 15.85 0.24 -14.74
N PHE A 105 15.97 1.40 -14.11
CA PHE A 105 17.25 1.94 -13.61
C PHE A 105 17.36 1.88 -12.08
N GLY A 106 16.51 1.07 -11.43
CA GLY A 106 16.51 0.87 -9.98
C GLY A 106 15.72 1.91 -9.19
N GLU A 107 14.90 2.73 -9.88
CA GLU A 107 13.94 3.61 -9.19
C GLU A 107 12.88 2.75 -8.49
N VAL A 108 12.58 3.07 -7.25
CA VAL A 108 11.49 2.47 -6.49
C VAL A 108 10.52 3.56 -6.10
N LEU A 109 9.25 3.40 -6.45
CA LEU A 109 8.20 4.36 -6.15
C LEU A 109 7.07 3.70 -5.40
N LEU A 110 6.68 4.31 -4.28
CA LEU A 110 5.48 3.96 -3.55
C LEU A 110 4.29 4.72 -4.13
N LEU A 111 3.25 3.95 -4.51
CA LEU A 111 2.04 4.40 -5.21
C LEU A 111 0.82 4.35 -4.30
N ASP A 112 -0.28 4.99 -4.73
CA ASP A 112 -1.65 4.85 -4.19
C ASP A 112 -1.79 5.27 -2.72
N TRP A 113 -1.84 6.58 -2.51
CA TRP A 113 -2.12 7.22 -1.21
C TRP A 113 -3.63 7.40 -0.93
N GLY A 114 -4.50 6.76 -1.71
CA GLY A 114 -5.96 6.92 -1.63
C GLY A 114 -6.57 6.51 -0.28
N LEU A 115 -5.93 5.61 0.46
CA LEU A 115 -6.33 5.18 1.81
C LEU A 115 -5.49 5.84 2.92
N ALA A 116 -4.58 6.75 2.60
CA ALA A 116 -3.71 7.36 3.59
C ALA A 116 -4.49 8.17 4.66
N LYS A 117 -4.03 8.14 5.90
CA LYS A 117 -4.52 8.96 7.01
C LYS A 117 -3.53 10.09 7.28
N VAL A 118 -4.02 11.32 7.30
CA VAL A 118 -3.23 12.49 7.72
C VAL A 118 -3.59 12.79 9.17
N ARG A 119 -2.61 12.83 10.07
CA ARG A 119 -2.83 13.25 11.47
C ARG A 119 -3.03 14.76 11.47
N SER A 120 -4.22 15.21 11.90
CA SER A 120 -4.45 16.62 12.19
C SER A 120 -3.69 17.02 13.46
N GLU A 121 -3.05 18.18 13.45
CA GLU A 121 -2.66 18.83 14.71
C GLU A 121 -3.95 19.13 15.50
N GLU A 122 -3.88 18.99 16.83
CA GLU A 122 -5.04 19.13 17.72
C GLU A 122 -5.83 20.41 17.42
N GLY A 123 -7.09 20.24 16.98
CA GLY A 123 -8.06 21.31 16.87
C GLY A 123 -8.51 21.74 15.48
N ALA A 124 -7.97 21.21 14.40
CA ALA A 124 -8.51 21.44 13.06
C ALA A 124 -9.48 20.32 12.67
N PRO A 125 -10.73 20.60 12.27
CA PRO A 125 -11.59 19.59 11.66
C PRO A 125 -10.95 19.17 10.35
N SER A 126 -10.40 17.95 10.29
CA SER A 126 -9.92 17.41 9.03
C SER A 126 -11.12 16.86 8.26
N ASP A 127 -11.58 17.59 7.24
CA ASP A 127 -12.53 17.10 6.23
C ASP A 127 -12.03 15.81 5.54
N ILE A 128 -10.84 15.34 5.93
CA ILE A 128 -10.11 14.21 5.37
C ILE A 128 -10.39 12.92 6.17
N ASP A 129 -10.73 13.00 7.47
CA ASP A 129 -10.79 11.82 8.36
C ASP A 129 -12.13 11.04 8.31
N ASP A 130 -13.22 11.65 7.81
CA ASP A 130 -14.58 11.11 7.95
C ASP A 130 -14.92 9.92 7.02
N MET A 131 -14.03 9.57 6.08
CA MET A 131 -14.31 8.54 5.07
C MET A 131 -13.58 7.20 5.24
N SER A 132 -12.80 7.04 6.32
CA SER A 132 -11.98 5.82 6.50
C SER A 132 -12.77 4.57 6.89
N SER A 133 -14.04 4.70 7.27
CA SER A 133 -14.91 3.59 7.66
C SER A 133 -15.77 3.00 6.52
N GLU A 134 -15.98 3.74 5.43
CA GLU A 134 -16.89 3.33 4.34
C GLU A 134 -16.20 2.76 3.09
N SER A 135 -14.87 2.84 3.00
CA SER A 135 -14.15 2.55 1.75
C SER A 135 -13.83 1.07 1.48
N LEU A 136 -14.30 0.16 2.30
CA LEU A 136 -14.32 -1.28 2.00
C LEU A 136 -15.70 -1.69 1.47
N THR A 137 -16.31 -0.89 0.58
CA THR A 137 -17.52 -1.31 -0.13
C THR A 137 -17.17 -2.49 -1.02
N GLU A 138 -17.82 -3.59 -0.73
CA GLU A 138 -17.75 -4.84 -1.45
C GLU A 138 -18.17 -4.58 -2.91
N ASP A 139 -17.19 -4.63 -3.82
CA ASP A 139 -17.49 -4.84 -5.22
C ASP A 139 -18.03 -6.28 -5.31
N PRO A 140 -19.33 -6.51 -5.65
CA PRO A 140 -19.93 -7.83 -5.61
C PRO A 140 -19.43 -8.77 -6.72
N THR A 141 -18.46 -8.33 -7.52
CA THR A 141 -17.86 -9.17 -8.56
C THR A 141 -16.83 -10.13 -7.96
N MET A 142 -16.70 -11.33 -8.57
CA MET A 142 -15.65 -12.29 -8.20
C MET A 142 -14.24 -11.68 -8.22
N THR A 143 -14.01 -10.73 -9.13
CA THR A 143 -12.74 -10.00 -9.27
C THR A 143 -12.50 -9.04 -8.10
N GLY A 144 -13.55 -8.34 -7.64
CA GLY A 144 -13.48 -7.47 -6.46
C GLY A 144 -13.21 -8.26 -5.18
N PHE A 145 -13.83 -9.44 -5.03
CA PHE A 145 -13.61 -10.32 -3.89
C PHE A 145 -12.16 -10.84 -3.82
N GLN A 146 -11.59 -11.28 -4.95
CA GLN A 146 -10.19 -11.74 -5.01
C GLN A 146 -9.20 -10.61 -4.71
N LYS A 147 -9.48 -9.40 -5.22
CA LYS A 147 -8.66 -8.21 -4.98
C LYS A 147 -8.69 -7.82 -3.49
N LEU A 148 -9.87 -7.86 -2.86
CA LEU A 148 -10.03 -7.58 -1.44
C LEU A 148 -9.33 -8.63 -0.57
N GLN A 149 -9.46 -9.92 -0.91
CA GLN A 149 -8.76 -11.01 -0.23
C GLN A 149 -7.24 -10.86 -0.33
N GLY A 150 -6.73 -10.43 -1.50
CA GLY A 150 -5.32 -10.12 -1.70
C GLY A 150 -4.83 -9.03 -0.75
N THR A 151 -5.57 -7.96 -0.59
CA THR A 151 -5.23 -6.82 0.27
C THR A 151 -5.24 -7.18 1.77
N ILE A 152 -6.22 -7.97 2.23
CA ILE A 152 -6.37 -8.37 3.65
C ILE A 152 -5.12 -9.09 4.17
N ALA A 153 -4.43 -9.83 3.33
CA ALA A 153 -3.22 -10.57 3.74
C ALA A 153 -2.04 -9.68 4.18
N TYR A 154 -2.07 -8.38 3.82
CA TYR A 154 -1.06 -7.39 4.23
C TYR A 154 -1.51 -6.50 5.38
N MET A 155 -2.79 -6.58 5.79
CA MET A 155 -3.32 -5.75 6.87
C MET A 155 -2.69 -6.12 8.21
N SER A 156 -2.36 -5.11 8.98
CA SER A 156 -1.88 -5.28 10.35
C SER A 156 -3.01 -5.76 11.29
N PRO A 157 -2.67 -6.36 12.44
CA PRO A 157 -3.65 -6.77 13.44
C PRO A 157 -4.59 -5.64 13.88
N GLU A 158 -4.07 -4.41 14.05
CA GLU A 158 -4.87 -3.24 14.42
C GLU A 158 -5.82 -2.79 13.31
N GLN A 159 -5.43 -2.94 12.02
CA GLN A 159 -6.35 -2.68 10.90
C GLN A 159 -7.49 -3.70 10.87
N ILE A 160 -7.18 -4.98 11.05
CA ILE A 160 -8.19 -6.06 11.10
C ILE A 160 -9.18 -5.84 12.24
N LYS A 161 -8.67 -5.41 13.41
CA LYS A 161 -9.48 -5.09 14.60
C LYS A 161 -10.21 -3.75 14.49
N LYS A 162 -9.98 -2.97 13.43
CA LYS A 162 -10.50 -1.60 13.26
C LYS A 162 -10.20 -0.72 14.49
N ALA A 163 -8.96 -0.82 14.99
CA ALA A 163 -8.54 -0.02 16.14
C ALA A 163 -8.64 1.48 15.81
N PRO A 164 -9.05 2.34 16.76
CA PRO A 164 -9.20 3.78 16.53
C PRO A 164 -7.86 4.48 16.30
N ASP A 165 -6.80 3.98 16.93
CA ASP A 165 -5.47 4.61 16.96
C ASP A 165 -4.46 3.88 16.05
N ILE A 166 -4.74 3.86 14.74
CA ILE A 166 -3.81 3.33 13.73
C ILE A 166 -2.75 4.41 13.45
N ASP A 167 -1.46 4.03 13.61
CA ASP A 167 -0.30 4.89 13.32
C ASP A 167 0.67 4.24 12.31
N GLY A 168 1.86 4.84 12.11
CA GLY A 168 2.85 4.36 11.14
C GLY A 168 3.34 2.92 11.36
N ARG A 169 3.14 2.32 12.54
CA ARG A 169 3.50 0.92 12.80
C ARG A 169 2.72 -0.05 11.94
N THR A 170 1.51 0.32 11.52
CA THR A 170 0.71 -0.48 10.59
C THR A 170 1.42 -0.66 9.25
N ASP A 171 2.03 0.41 8.72
CA ASP A 171 2.78 0.35 7.46
C ASP A 171 4.04 -0.50 7.59
N ILE A 172 4.71 -0.44 8.76
CA ILE A 172 5.91 -1.26 9.03
C ILE A 172 5.53 -2.75 9.10
N TYR A 173 4.39 -3.09 9.71
CA TYR A 173 3.87 -4.44 9.71
C TYR A 173 3.63 -4.93 8.27
N SER A 174 2.88 -4.16 7.47
CA SER A 174 2.58 -4.50 6.08
C SER A 174 3.85 -4.63 5.23
N LEU A 175 4.84 -3.75 5.43
CA LEU A 175 6.13 -3.84 4.76
C LEU A 175 6.89 -5.11 5.17
N GLY A 176 6.78 -5.54 6.43
CA GLY A 176 7.31 -6.81 6.91
C GLY A 176 6.67 -8.02 6.21
N VAL A 177 5.34 -7.98 5.99
CA VAL A 177 4.63 -9.02 5.22
C VAL A 177 5.12 -9.07 3.78
N VAL A 178 5.31 -7.91 3.15
CA VAL A 178 5.85 -7.81 1.77
C VAL A 178 7.27 -8.37 1.69
N LEU A 179 8.14 -8.04 2.65
CA LEU A 179 9.49 -8.60 2.73
C LEU A 179 9.46 -10.12 2.91
N TYR A 180 8.62 -10.62 3.82
CA TYR A 180 8.47 -12.05 4.06
C TYR A 180 8.10 -12.77 2.77
N GLU A 181 7.09 -12.29 2.04
CA GLU A 181 6.65 -12.88 0.78
C GLU A 181 7.73 -12.81 -0.30
N ALA A 182 8.45 -11.69 -0.40
CA ALA A 182 9.55 -11.55 -1.34
C ALA A 182 10.66 -12.59 -1.11
N LEU A 183 10.98 -12.88 0.14
CA LEU A 183 12.04 -13.83 0.52
C LEU A 183 11.61 -15.30 0.42
N THR A 184 10.34 -15.60 0.73
CA THR A 184 9.84 -16.97 0.83
C THR A 184 8.97 -17.41 -0.33
N GLY A 185 8.34 -16.45 -1.04
CA GLY A 185 7.34 -16.68 -2.08
C GLY A 185 5.95 -17.04 -1.56
N VAL A 186 5.77 -17.01 -0.24
CA VAL A 186 4.48 -17.24 0.42
C VAL A 186 4.20 -16.15 1.43
N LYS A 187 2.93 -15.91 1.72
CA LYS A 187 2.53 -14.93 2.74
C LYS A 187 2.64 -15.54 4.14
N PRO A 188 2.92 -14.75 5.18
CA PRO A 188 3.03 -15.25 6.55
C PRO A 188 1.69 -15.73 7.13
N SER A 189 0.58 -15.09 6.72
CA SER A 189 -0.78 -15.45 7.14
C SER A 189 -1.45 -16.26 6.04
N LEU A 190 -1.93 -17.46 6.38
CA LEU A 190 -2.48 -18.42 5.43
C LEU A 190 -3.98 -18.59 5.62
N GLY A 191 -4.70 -18.81 4.52
CA GLY A 191 -6.13 -19.09 4.53
C GLY A 191 -6.73 -19.06 3.13
N ASP A 192 -7.76 -19.89 2.91
CA ASP A 192 -8.53 -19.95 1.66
C ASP A 192 -9.73 -18.97 1.68
N THR A 193 -10.00 -18.35 2.84
CA THR A 193 -11.05 -17.34 3.02
C THR A 193 -10.51 -16.12 3.76
N MET A 194 -11.17 -14.97 3.59
CA MET A 194 -10.81 -13.73 4.28
C MET A 194 -10.79 -13.91 5.80
N ASP A 195 -11.76 -14.63 6.36
CA ASP A 195 -11.85 -14.83 7.81
C ASP A 195 -10.71 -15.72 8.34
N LYS A 196 -10.28 -16.72 7.58
CA LYS A 196 -9.13 -17.55 7.94
C LYS A 196 -7.83 -16.74 7.88
N ILE A 197 -7.63 -15.89 6.85
CA ILE A 197 -6.48 -15.00 6.77
C ILE A 197 -6.43 -14.04 7.96
N LYS A 198 -7.58 -13.41 8.30
CA LYS A 198 -7.68 -12.53 9.47
C LYS A 198 -7.37 -13.29 10.76
N ALA A 199 -7.93 -14.49 10.94
CA ALA A 199 -7.69 -15.31 12.12
C ALA A 199 -6.20 -15.69 12.23
N SER A 200 -5.58 -16.08 11.12
CA SER A 200 -4.15 -16.38 11.07
C SER A 200 -3.29 -15.15 11.44
N THR A 201 -3.58 -13.99 10.84
CA THR A 201 -2.88 -12.74 11.19
C THR A 201 -2.98 -12.37 12.67
N LEU A 202 -4.11 -12.69 13.32
CA LEU A 202 -4.36 -12.32 14.72
C LEU A 202 -3.79 -13.30 15.73
N ASN A 203 -3.66 -14.59 15.38
CA ASN A 203 -3.43 -15.65 16.35
C ASN A 203 -2.20 -16.52 16.06
N ASP A 204 -1.75 -16.59 14.80
CA ASP A 204 -0.66 -17.49 14.43
C ASP A 204 0.71 -16.78 14.50
N ILE A 205 1.74 -17.56 14.79
CA ILE A 205 3.13 -17.11 14.67
C ILE A 205 3.61 -17.56 13.29
N PRO A 206 4.08 -16.64 12.42
CA PRO A 206 4.60 -17.00 11.11
C PRO A 206 5.80 -17.94 11.22
N ILE A 207 5.93 -18.85 10.25
CA ILE A 207 7.10 -19.71 10.13
C ILE A 207 8.33 -18.83 9.82
N ILE A 208 9.47 -19.15 10.40
CA ILE A 208 10.70 -18.37 10.19
C ILE A 208 11.10 -18.44 8.70
N PRO A 209 11.37 -17.31 8.02
CA PRO A 209 11.69 -17.29 6.59
C PRO A 209 12.82 -18.24 6.17
N SER A 210 13.86 -18.43 7.01
CA SER A 210 14.97 -19.34 6.74
C SER A 210 14.58 -20.82 6.72
N GLU A 211 13.41 -21.20 7.25
CA GLU A 211 12.90 -22.57 7.22
C GLU A 211 12.12 -22.87 5.93
N ILE A 212 11.65 -21.84 5.22
CA ILE A 212 10.84 -21.97 4.01
C ILE A 212 11.67 -21.63 2.76
N SER A 213 12.53 -20.62 2.84
CA SER A 213 13.28 -20.12 1.70
C SER A 213 14.26 -21.15 1.19
N THR A 214 14.25 -21.37 -0.13
CA THR A 214 15.26 -22.20 -0.82
C THR A 214 16.58 -21.47 -1.01
N THR A 215 16.58 -20.13 -0.87
CA THR A 215 17.80 -19.30 -0.93
C THR A 215 18.30 -19.06 0.51
N PRO A 216 19.60 -19.17 0.77
CA PRO A 216 20.14 -18.90 2.11
C PRO A 216 19.82 -17.47 2.55
N ILE A 217 19.07 -17.33 3.64
CA ILE A 217 18.81 -16.07 4.33
C ILE A 217 19.70 -16.08 5.57
N SER A 218 20.58 -15.08 5.70
CA SER A 218 21.41 -14.93 6.90
C SER A 218 20.51 -14.74 8.13
N GLN A 219 20.75 -15.56 9.15
CA GLN A 219 20.16 -15.29 10.47
C GLN A 219 20.93 -14.12 11.08
N VAL A 220 20.24 -13.02 11.32
CA VAL A 220 20.76 -11.87 12.08
C VAL A 220 20.46 -12.09 13.54
#